data_6843088d095535c5e7547079c3ddeb05
#
_entry.id   6843088d095535c5e7547079c3ddeb05
#
_cell.length_a   1.000
_cell.length_b   1.000
_cell.length_c   1.000
_cell.angle_alpha   90.00
_cell.angle_beta   90.00
_cell.angle_gamma   90.00
#
_symmetry.space_group_name_H-M   'P 1'
#
loop_
_entity.id
_entity.type
_entity.pdbx_description
1 polymer ?
#
loop_
_entity_poly.entity_id
_entity_poly.type
_entity_poly.pdbx_seq_one_letter_code
_entity_poly.pdbx_strand_id
1 'polypeptide(L)' 'HHLLGCAADLIAGSPDDHRLLFRLIQETHELCGLEFTQLILEPGARWIHISYVPGNLRCQVIDKEKSPN' A
#
# COMPACT_ATOMS: atom_id res chain seq x y z
N HIS A 1 -15.90 9.68 20.25
CA HIS A 1 -15.67 9.60 18.83
C HIS A 1 -14.48 8.72 18.51
N HIS A 2 -14.64 7.86 17.55
CA HIS A 2 -13.60 6.91 17.18
C HIS A 2 -13.11 7.12 15.76
N LEU A 3 -11.82 7.10 15.62
CA LEU A 3 -11.24 7.01 14.29
C LEU A 3 -11.10 5.53 13.95
N LEU A 4 -11.96 5.07 13.05
CA LEU A 4 -12.03 3.66 12.70
C LEU A 4 -10.96 3.23 11.71
N GLY A 5 -10.20 4.19 11.22
CA GLY A 5 -9.25 3.92 10.17
C GLY A 5 -9.84 4.21 8.80
N CYS A 6 -8.99 4.21 7.82
CA CYS A 6 -9.40 4.44 6.45
C CYS A 6 -8.59 3.56 5.49
N ALA A 7 -9.13 3.37 4.32
CA ALA A 7 -8.47 2.62 3.27
C ALA A 7 -8.80 3.26 1.93
N ALA A 8 -7.91 3.11 0.99
CA ALA A 8 -8.09 3.65 -0.35
C ALA A 8 -7.47 2.70 -1.36
N ASP A 9 -8.09 2.63 -2.54
CA ASP A 9 -7.51 1.98 -3.68
C ASP A 9 -6.94 3.07 -4.58
N LEU A 10 -5.64 2.96 -4.86
CA LEU A 10 -4.92 3.93 -5.66
C LEU A 10 -4.81 3.40 -7.08
N ILE A 11 -5.32 4.17 -8.03
CA ILE A 11 -5.33 3.78 -9.43
C ILE A 11 -4.57 4.84 -10.22
N ALA A 12 -3.50 4.41 -10.89
CA ALA A 12 -2.71 5.26 -11.78
C ALA A 12 -2.95 4.84 -13.24
N GLY A 13 -2.10 5.25 -14.14
CA GLY A 13 -2.34 5.06 -15.56
C GLY A 13 -2.12 3.64 -16.09
N SER A 14 -1.30 2.84 -15.42
CA SER A 14 -0.91 1.53 -15.94
C SER A 14 -0.40 0.62 -14.82
N PRO A 15 -0.30 -0.70 -15.08
CA PRO A 15 0.33 -1.59 -14.11
C PRO A 15 1.76 -1.19 -13.76
N ASP A 16 2.54 -0.71 -14.72
CA ASP A 16 3.90 -0.25 -14.43
C ASP A 16 3.90 0.95 -13.51
N ASP A 17 2.94 1.86 -13.69
CA ASP A 17 2.79 3.00 -12.78
C ASP A 17 2.44 2.53 -11.37
N HIS A 18 1.64 1.50 -11.24
CA HIS A 18 1.31 0.92 -9.93
C HIS A 18 2.53 0.29 -9.27
N ARG A 19 3.35 -0.42 -10.04
CA ARG A 19 4.58 -1.00 -9.51
C ARG A 19 5.54 0.08 -9.03
N LEU A 20 5.66 1.15 -9.80
CA LEU A 20 6.51 2.28 -9.41
C LEU A 20 5.98 2.95 -8.15
N LEU A 21 4.68 3.24 -8.09
CA LEU A 21 4.06 3.86 -6.92
C LEU A 21 4.20 2.98 -5.68
N PHE A 22 4.01 1.69 -5.83
CA PHE A 22 4.17 0.73 -4.74
C PHE A 22 5.57 0.81 -4.15
N ARG A 23 6.59 0.85 -5.00
CA ARG A 23 7.97 0.98 -4.56
C ARG A 23 8.23 2.33 -3.92
N LEU A 24 7.70 3.42 -4.50
CA LEU A 24 7.91 4.76 -3.96
C LEU A 24 7.31 4.91 -2.57
N ILE A 25 6.16 4.31 -2.32
CA ILE A 25 5.55 4.35 -0.98
C ILE A 25 6.43 3.63 0.03
N GLN A 26 6.98 2.47 -0.35
CA GLN A 26 7.90 1.74 0.52
C GLN A 26 9.16 2.54 0.82
N GLU A 27 9.72 3.18 -0.20
CA GLU A 27 10.92 4.01 -0.02
C GLU A 27 10.62 5.21 0.86
N THR A 28 9.45 5.81 0.70
CA THR A 28 9.04 6.94 1.54
C THR A 28 8.89 6.49 3.00
N HIS A 29 8.35 5.29 3.21
CA HIS A 29 8.29 4.72 4.55
C HIS A 29 9.70 4.60 5.15
N GLU A 30 10.64 4.05 4.40
CA GLU A 30 12.01 3.82 4.89
C GLU A 30 12.77 5.12 5.15
N LEU A 31 12.59 6.10 4.27
CA LEU A 31 13.38 7.34 4.33
C LEU A 31 12.75 8.41 5.22
N CYS A 32 11.44 8.46 5.30
CA CYS A 32 10.72 9.55 5.94
C CYS A 32 9.80 9.09 7.07
N GLY A 33 9.70 7.80 7.30
CA GLY A 33 8.85 7.29 8.36
C GLY A 33 7.36 7.33 8.05
N LEU A 34 6.99 7.32 6.76
CA LEU A 34 5.58 7.23 6.38
C LEU A 34 4.95 5.99 7.01
N GLU A 35 3.83 6.17 7.73
CA GLU A 35 3.18 5.08 8.44
C GLU A 35 1.91 4.64 7.72
N PHE A 36 1.65 3.34 7.73
CA PHE A 36 0.42 2.76 7.19
C PHE A 36 0.18 1.41 7.89
N THR A 37 -1.01 0.88 7.74
CA THR A 37 -1.32 -0.45 8.26
C THR A 37 -0.95 -1.51 7.24
N GLN A 38 -1.47 -1.40 6.03
CA GLN A 38 -1.16 -2.32 4.94
C GLN A 38 -0.95 -1.56 3.63
N LEU A 39 -0.02 -2.05 2.86
CA LEU A 39 0.21 -1.59 1.49
C LEU A 39 0.24 -2.84 0.62
N ILE A 40 -0.70 -2.95 -0.30
CA ILE A 40 -0.91 -4.16 -1.09
C ILE A 40 -0.88 -3.81 -2.57
N LEU A 41 0.02 -4.45 -3.31
CA LEU A 41 -0.02 -4.43 -4.77
C LEU A 41 -0.91 -5.60 -5.20
N GLU A 42 -2.06 -5.29 -5.79
CA GLU A 42 -3.04 -6.30 -6.13
C GLU A 42 -2.59 -7.12 -7.36
N PRO A 43 -3.16 -8.32 -7.57
CA PRO A 43 -2.70 -9.19 -8.64
C PRO A 43 -2.72 -8.50 -10.00
N GLY A 44 -1.64 -8.72 -10.79
CA GLY A 44 -1.48 -8.06 -12.08
C GLY A 44 -1.17 -6.59 -11.98
N ALA A 45 -0.83 -6.10 -10.78
CA ALA A 45 -0.60 -4.67 -10.53
C ALA A 45 -1.76 -3.81 -11.02
N ARG A 46 -2.98 -4.29 -10.83
CA ARG A 46 -4.18 -3.59 -11.33
C ARG A 46 -4.52 -2.36 -10.53
N TRP A 47 -4.18 -2.35 -9.24
CA TRP A 47 -4.27 -1.18 -8.37
C TRP A 47 -3.49 -1.45 -7.09
N ILE A 48 -3.38 -0.42 -6.23
CA ILE A 48 -2.74 -0.53 -4.93
C ILE A 48 -3.80 -0.28 -3.86
N HIS A 49 -3.84 -1.14 -2.86
CA HIS A 49 -4.65 -0.92 -1.67
C HIS A 49 -3.74 -0.42 -0.56
N ILE A 50 -4.12 0.70 0.08
CA ILE A 50 -3.41 1.21 1.24
C ILE A 50 -4.41 1.49 2.35
N SER A 51 -4.05 1.12 3.58
CA SER A 51 -4.92 1.34 4.73
C SER A 51 -4.14 1.99 5.88
N TYR A 52 -4.88 2.73 6.69
CA TYR A 52 -4.34 3.39 7.87
C TYR A 52 -5.33 3.17 9.01
N VAL A 53 -4.92 2.40 10.01
CA VAL A 53 -5.72 2.12 11.20
C VAL A 53 -4.92 2.60 12.41
N PRO A 54 -5.32 3.70 13.06
CA PRO A 54 -4.61 4.20 14.24
C PRO A 54 -4.51 3.11 15.30
N GLY A 55 -3.32 2.98 15.88
CA GLY A 55 -3.07 1.92 16.86
C GLY A 55 -2.65 0.60 16.22
N ASN A 56 -2.65 0.50 14.89
CA ASN A 56 -2.22 -0.70 14.19
C ASN A 56 -1.41 -0.33 12.95
N LEU A 57 -0.36 0.47 13.14
CA LEU A 57 0.47 0.95 12.04
C LEU A 57 1.67 0.02 11.85
N ARG A 58 1.38 -1.21 11.47
CA ARG A 58 2.39 -2.28 11.39
C ARG A 58 3.16 -2.26 10.07
N CYS A 59 2.81 -1.39 9.14
CA CYS A 59 3.51 -1.21 7.87
C CYS A 59 3.72 -2.52 7.11
N GLN A 60 2.66 -3.31 7.03
CA GLN A 60 2.70 -4.59 6.34
C GLN A 60 2.65 -4.36 4.83
N VAL A 61 3.63 -4.92 4.12
CA VAL A 61 3.73 -4.82 2.66
C VAL A 61 3.43 -6.17 2.05
N ILE A 62 2.48 -6.22 1.13
CA ILE A 62 2.07 -7.45 0.46
C ILE A 62 2.13 -7.23 -1.04
N ASP A 63 2.94 -8.03 -1.72
CA ASP A 63 3.04 -7.99 -3.19
C ASP A 63 2.36 -9.25 -3.75
N LYS A 64 1.13 -9.09 -4.20
CA LYS A 64 0.36 -10.22 -4.70
C LYS A 64 0.74 -10.62 -6.12
N GLU A 65 1.54 -9.82 -6.80
CA GLU A 65 2.09 -10.25 -8.08
C GLU A 65 3.14 -11.34 -7.91
N LYS A 66 3.97 -11.21 -6.84
CA LYS A 66 5.04 -12.18 -6.58
C LYS A 66 4.56 -13.38 -5.81
N SER A 67 3.43 -13.24 -5.13
CA SER A 67 2.86 -14.32 -4.32
C SER A 67 1.59 -14.78 -5.01
N PRO A 68 1.68 -15.76 -5.91
CA PRO A 68 0.55 -16.14 -6.75
C PRO A 68 -0.62 -16.75 -5.97
N ASN A 69 -0.42 -16.99 -4.72
CA ASN A 69 -1.52 -17.48 -3.90
C ASN A 69 -2.01 -16.40 -2.97
#